data_355910a02c3daf31a9c5c3b7d8744047
#
_entry.id   355910a02c3daf31a9c5c3b7d8744047
#
_cell.length_a   1.000
_cell.length_b   1.000
_cell.length_c   1.000
_cell.angle_alpha   90.00
_cell.angle_beta   90.00
_cell.angle_gamma   90.00
#
_symmetry.space_group_name_H-M   'P 1'
#
loop_
_entity.id
_entity.type
_entity.pdbx_description
1 polymer ?
#
loop_
_entity_poly.entity_id
_entity_poly.type
_entity_poly.pdbx_seq_one_letter_code
_entity_poly.pdbx_strand_id
1 'polypeptide(L)'
;TNNTNWAYYLFEDTDGKLWIATCLGGIFVVDKQKLVQSSGGTYIAEQNYSTRNGLSGMFINQIVPDAEGNVWVLLYNSKGIDKINPRTQQVTKLFAEELSGEKSPNYLLRDEDGMLWVGFHGGVMRINPQDSGQQSITFGSFSNNEILSMTSVKEHIWISTTNGLWIVDRKTMDARQQNMTDKRFTSLFFDPKDENIYLGGADGFGISRPDIQ
;
A
#
# COMPACT_ATOMS: atom_id res chain seq x y z
N THR A 1 12.18 -17.58 -23.52
CA THR A 1 11.77 -17.63 -22.10
C THR A 1 10.79 -16.50 -21.90
N ASN A 2 9.49 -16.86 -21.76
CA ASN A 2 8.44 -15.90 -21.42
C ASN A 2 8.72 -15.40 -20.00
N ASN A 3 9.42 -14.29 -19.89
CA ASN A 3 9.63 -13.61 -18.61
C ASN A 3 8.38 -12.77 -18.33
N THR A 4 7.40 -13.36 -17.65
CA THR A 4 6.15 -12.71 -17.21
C THR A 4 6.38 -11.93 -15.90
N ASN A 5 7.47 -11.20 -15.82
CA ASN A 5 7.79 -10.40 -14.64
C ASN A 5 7.11 -9.03 -14.79
N TRP A 6 5.87 -8.93 -14.33
CA TRP A 6 5.09 -7.69 -14.42
C TRP A 6 5.46 -6.75 -13.28
N ALA A 7 5.58 -5.46 -13.60
CA ALA A 7 5.67 -4.41 -12.61
C ALA A 7 4.26 -4.06 -12.10
N TYR A 8 4.07 -4.16 -10.79
CA TYR A 8 2.79 -3.83 -10.16
C TYR A 8 2.78 -2.46 -9.52
N TYR A 9 3.93 -2.03 -9.01
CA TYR A 9 4.04 -0.78 -8.30
C TYR A 9 5.34 -0.07 -8.63
N LEU A 10 5.30 1.24 -8.62
CA LEU A 10 6.41 2.08 -9.03
C LEU A 10 6.35 3.38 -8.22
N PHE A 11 7.47 3.82 -7.66
CA PHE A 11 7.62 5.18 -7.14
C PHE A 11 9.04 5.70 -7.36
N GLU A 12 9.19 7.03 -7.34
CA GLU A 12 10.46 7.73 -7.36
C GLU A 12 10.79 8.20 -5.95
N ASP A 13 11.98 7.87 -5.45
CA ASP A 13 12.46 8.36 -4.16
C ASP A 13 13.07 9.77 -4.27
N THR A 14 13.46 10.33 -3.13
CA THR A 14 14.05 11.67 -3.04
C THR A 14 15.41 11.80 -3.74
N ASP A 15 16.09 10.70 -3.99
CA ASP A 15 17.39 10.64 -4.65
C ASP A 15 17.25 10.45 -6.18
N GLY A 16 16.02 10.48 -6.71
CA GLY A 16 15.72 10.31 -8.14
C GLY A 16 15.86 8.87 -8.64
N LYS A 17 15.76 7.90 -7.73
CA LYS A 17 15.75 6.49 -8.07
C LYS A 17 14.33 5.96 -8.20
N LEU A 18 14.10 5.16 -9.22
CA LEU A 18 12.85 4.44 -9.40
C LEU A 18 12.91 3.08 -8.71
N TRP A 19 11.96 2.85 -7.84
CA TRP A 19 11.70 1.58 -7.19
C TRP A 19 10.58 0.86 -7.93
N ILE A 20 10.88 -0.31 -8.44
CA ILE A 20 9.99 -1.08 -9.33
C ILE A 20 9.69 -2.41 -8.66
N ALA A 21 8.47 -2.55 -8.12
CA ALA A 21 7.99 -3.79 -7.53
C ALA A 21 7.44 -4.72 -8.61
N THR A 22 7.85 -5.98 -8.58
CA THR A 22 7.51 -6.95 -9.61
C THR A 22 6.88 -8.22 -9.05
N CYS A 23 6.21 -8.95 -9.93
CA CYS A 23 5.51 -10.20 -9.59
C CYS A 23 6.45 -11.34 -9.16
N LEU A 24 7.60 -11.49 -9.80
CA LEU A 24 8.48 -12.66 -9.60
C LEU A 24 9.96 -12.29 -9.44
N GLY A 25 10.30 -11.02 -9.59
CA GLY A 25 11.69 -10.54 -9.58
C GLY A 25 12.07 -9.82 -8.29
N GLY A 26 11.14 -9.61 -7.36
CA GLY A 26 11.35 -8.77 -6.20
C GLY A 26 11.25 -7.28 -6.55
N ILE A 27 12.11 -6.46 -5.96
CA ILE A 27 12.11 -5.00 -6.15
C ILE A 27 13.42 -4.60 -6.83
N PHE A 28 13.31 -3.92 -7.97
CA PHE A 28 14.47 -3.34 -8.67
C PHE A 28 14.57 -1.86 -8.36
N VAL A 29 15.79 -1.39 -8.13
CA VAL A 29 16.11 0.02 -7.97
C VAL A 29 16.98 0.47 -9.13
N VAL A 30 16.54 1.51 -9.84
CA VAL A 30 17.21 2.02 -11.03
C VAL A 30 17.37 3.54 -10.94
N ASP A 31 18.48 4.06 -11.43
CA ASP A 31 18.67 5.49 -11.60
C ASP A 31 17.82 5.98 -12.78
N LYS A 32 16.87 6.86 -12.49
CA LYS A 32 15.93 7.38 -13.50
C LYS A 32 16.63 8.11 -14.63
N GLN A 33 17.67 8.90 -14.34
CA GLN A 33 18.38 9.66 -15.38
C GLN A 33 19.15 8.74 -16.33
N LYS A 34 19.84 7.74 -15.79
CA LYS A 34 20.55 6.74 -16.58
C LYS A 34 19.58 5.88 -17.39
N LEU A 35 18.43 5.52 -16.82
CA LEU A 35 17.39 4.78 -17.52
C LEU A 35 16.89 5.54 -18.75
N VAL A 36 16.57 6.82 -18.61
CA VAL A 36 16.12 7.67 -19.73
C VAL A 36 17.20 7.83 -20.79
N GLN A 37 18.47 7.93 -20.39
CA GLN A 37 19.61 8.07 -21.32
C GLN A 37 19.93 6.77 -22.06
N SER A 38 19.48 5.61 -21.59
CA SER A 38 19.80 4.30 -22.18
C SER A 38 19.13 4.04 -23.54
N SER A 39 18.32 4.95 -24.05
CA SER A 39 17.77 4.94 -25.43
C SER A 39 17.09 3.62 -25.83
N GLY A 40 16.40 2.93 -24.90
CA GLY A 40 15.69 1.68 -25.18
C GLY A 40 16.55 0.41 -25.18
N GLY A 41 17.81 0.49 -24.76
CA GLY A 41 18.66 -0.67 -24.51
C GLY A 41 18.35 -1.41 -23.21
N THR A 42 19.05 -2.51 -22.95
CA THR A 42 18.96 -3.22 -21.67
C THR A 42 19.62 -2.39 -20.59
N TYR A 43 18.85 -2.06 -19.53
CA TYR A 43 19.37 -1.39 -18.35
C TYR A 43 19.52 -2.40 -17.20
N ILE A 44 20.68 -2.40 -16.56
CA ILE A 44 20.94 -3.23 -15.39
C ILE A 44 20.56 -2.41 -14.15
N ALA A 45 19.64 -2.92 -13.34
CA ALA A 45 19.28 -2.28 -12.08
C ALA A 45 20.50 -2.13 -11.15
N GLU A 46 20.59 -1.01 -10.47
CA GLU A 46 21.69 -0.76 -9.51
C GLU A 46 21.58 -1.68 -8.31
N GLN A 47 20.33 -2.05 -7.95
CA GLN A 47 20.04 -2.93 -6.84
C GLN A 47 18.81 -3.77 -7.10
N ASN A 48 18.79 -4.99 -6.54
CA ASN A 48 17.63 -5.87 -6.54
C ASN A 48 17.42 -6.44 -5.14
N TYR A 49 16.26 -6.18 -4.55
CA TYR A 49 15.82 -6.80 -3.32
C TYR A 49 14.97 -8.03 -3.64
N SER A 50 15.34 -9.16 -3.06
CA SER A 50 14.73 -10.47 -3.32
C SER A 50 14.82 -11.34 -2.07
N THR A 51 14.35 -12.58 -2.16
CA THR A 51 14.52 -13.56 -1.06
C THR A 51 15.98 -13.87 -0.76
N ARG A 52 16.92 -13.60 -1.70
CA ARG A 52 18.36 -13.81 -1.49
C ARG A 52 18.97 -12.79 -0.52
N ASN A 53 18.38 -11.64 -0.37
CA ASN A 53 18.83 -10.56 0.52
C ASN A 53 17.77 -10.12 1.55
N GLY A 54 16.87 -11.05 1.90
CA GLY A 54 16.03 -10.95 3.10
C GLY A 54 14.57 -10.67 2.90
N LEU A 55 14.07 -10.41 1.66
CA LEU A 55 12.63 -10.30 1.45
C LEU A 55 11.92 -11.61 1.79
N SER A 56 10.77 -11.51 2.40
CA SER A 56 9.93 -12.64 2.78
C SER A 56 9.34 -13.42 1.59
N GLY A 57 9.36 -12.82 0.41
CA GLY A 57 8.84 -13.42 -0.82
C GLY A 57 9.21 -12.62 -2.08
N MET A 58 8.77 -13.10 -3.23
CA MET A 58 9.06 -12.50 -4.54
C MET A 58 7.84 -11.82 -5.17
N PHE A 59 6.64 -12.13 -4.69
CA PHE A 59 5.40 -11.51 -5.16
C PHE A 59 5.15 -10.21 -4.40
N ILE A 60 5.62 -9.10 -4.96
CA ILE A 60 5.44 -7.79 -4.34
C ILE A 60 4.11 -7.21 -4.81
N ASN A 61 3.24 -6.92 -3.87
CA ASN A 61 1.94 -6.33 -4.14
C ASN A 61 2.02 -4.79 -4.15
N GLN A 62 2.68 -4.22 -3.13
CA GLN A 62 2.75 -2.77 -2.98
C GLN A 62 4.02 -2.38 -2.23
N ILE A 63 4.55 -1.20 -2.52
CA ILE A 63 5.68 -0.60 -1.81
C ILE A 63 5.38 0.86 -1.48
N VAL A 64 5.73 1.30 -0.27
CA VAL A 64 5.45 2.67 0.21
C VAL A 64 6.67 3.21 0.96
N PRO A 65 7.21 4.37 0.58
CA PRO A 65 8.30 5.00 1.33
C PRO A 65 7.79 5.67 2.61
N ASP A 66 8.58 5.62 3.70
CA ASP A 66 8.37 6.44 4.89
C ASP A 66 9.15 7.78 4.82
N ALA A 67 9.01 8.61 5.85
CA ALA A 67 9.68 9.92 5.90
C ALA A 67 11.20 9.83 6.07
N GLU A 68 11.70 8.73 6.65
CA GLU A 68 13.13 8.46 6.83
C GLU A 68 13.79 7.87 5.59
N GLY A 69 12.99 7.59 4.54
CA GLY A 69 13.44 6.98 3.29
C GLY A 69 13.53 5.45 3.34
N ASN A 70 13.02 4.80 4.39
CA ASN A 70 12.85 3.36 4.34
C ASN A 70 11.66 3.01 3.42
N VAL A 71 11.66 1.80 2.88
CA VAL A 71 10.60 1.30 1.99
C VAL A 71 9.88 0.14 2.66
N TRP A 72 8.59 0.33 2.88
CA TRP A 72 7.71 -0.68 3.40
C TRP A 72 7.13 -1.51 2.26
N VAL A 73 7.15 -2.82 2.43
CA VAL A 73 6.86 -3.78 1.36
C VAL A 73 5.74 -4.70 1.77
N LEU A 74 4.67 -4.65 1.01
CA LEU A 74 3.57 -5.59 1.10
C LEU A 74 3.75 -6.70 0.08
N LEU A 75 3.73 -7.94 0.55
CA LEU A 75 3.85 -9.11 -0.30
C LEU A 75 2.51 -9.86 -0.36
N TYR A 76 2.22 -10.44 -1.49
CA TYR A 76 1.02 -11.25 -1.67
C TYR A 76 1.08 -12.51 -0.79
N ASN A 77 0.00 -12.78 -0.05
CA ASN A 77 -0.12 -13.91 0.88
C ASN A 77 1.00 -14.00 1.93
N SER A 78 1.60 -12.88 2.31
CA SER A 78 2.62 -12.88 3.36
C SER A 78 2.00 -12.84 4.76
N LYS A 79 2.83 -13.23 5.74
CA LYS A 79 2.60 -12.91 7.15
C LYS A 79 3.43 -11.69 7.48
N GLY A 80 2.79 -10.62 7.95
CA GLY A 80 3.48 -9.36 8.22
C GLY A 80 3.85 -8.58 6.98
N ILE A 81 4.72 -7.60 7.16
CA ILE A 81 5.26 -6.71 6.15
C ILE A 81 6.77 -6.62 6.28
N ASP A 82 7.47 -6.40 5.17
CA ASP A 82 8.91 -6.18 5.19
C ASP A 82 9.22 -4.68 5.20
N LYS A 83 10.30 -4.28 5.87
CA LYS A 83 10.85 -2.91 5.86
C LYS A 83 12.27 -2.96 5.33
N ILE A 84 12.56 -2.23 4.27
CA ILE A 84 13.88 -2.08 3.68
C ILE A 84 14.48 -0.76 4.14
N ASN A 85 15.69 -0.79 4.67
CA ASN A 85 16.52 0.40 4.85
C ASN A 85 17.48 0.49 3.66
N PRO A 86 17.31 1.46 2.73
CA PRO A 86 18.14 1.54 1.53
C PRO A 86 19.60 1.87 1.82
N ARG A 87 19.88 2.60 2.91
CA ARG A 87 21.25 3.02 3.28
C ARG A 87 22.09 1.85 3.78
N THR A 88 21.49 0.96 4.58
CA THR A 88 22.16 -0.23 5.12
C THR A 88 21.91 -1.47 4.29
N GLN A 89 20.96 -1.41 3.35
CA GLN A 89 20.46 -2.53 2.54
C GLN A 89 19.83 -3.65 3.36
N GLN A 90 19.49 -3.37 4.61
CA GLN A 90 18.88 -4.34 5.51
C GLN A 90 17.39 -4.45 5.26
N VAL A 91 16.89 -5.69 5.24
CA VAL A 91 15.48 -6.03 5.22
C VAL A 91 15.08 -6.58 6.59
N THR A 92 14.01 -6.05 7.15
CA THR A 92 13.47 -6.47 8.45
C THR A 92 12.01 -6.86 8.27
N LYS A 93 11.63 -8.04 8.79
CA LYS A 93 10.25 -8.49 8.81
C LYS A 93 9.56 -8.02 10.09
N LEU A 94 8.38 -7.42 9.95
CA LEU A 94 7.62 -6.82 11.04
C LEU A 94 6.18 -7.37 11.07
N PHE A 95 5.58 -7.39 12.27
CA PHE A 95 4.17 -7.72 12.50
C PHE A 95 3.73 -9.09 11.96
N ALA A 96 4.62 -10.09 11.99
CA ALA A 96 4.33 -11.42 11.43
C ALA A 96 3.29 -12.21 12.24
N GLU A 97 3.11 -11.90 13.52
CA GLU A 97 2.09 -12.51 14.39
C GLU A 97 0.76 -11.75 14.25
N GLU A 98 0.80 -10.43 14.28
CA GLU A 98 -0.37 -9.55 14.22
C GLU A 98 -1.06 -9.59 12.85
N LEU A 99 -0.27 -9.68 11.77
CA LEU A 99 -0.73 -9.72 10.38
C LEU A 99 -0.58 -11.12 9.79
N SER A 100 -1.36 -12.06 10.30
CA SER A 100 -1.35 -13.46 9.85
C SER A 100 -2.75 -14.09 9.88
N GLY A 101 -2.92 -15.20 9.18
CA GLY A 101 -4.20 -15.91 9.10
C GLY A 101 -5.27 -15.02 8.45
N GLU A 102 -6.39 -14.82 9.12
CA GLU A 102 -7.49 -13.97 8.65
C GLU A 102 -7.11 -12.48 8.55
N LYS A 103 -6.05 -12.07 9.27
CA LYS A 103 -5.48 -10.72 9.20
C LYS A 103 -4.31 -10.60 8.22
N SER A 104 -4.22 -11.49 7.22
CA SER A 104 -3.20 -11.34 6.17
C SER A 104 -3.32 -9.99 5.48
N PRO A 105 -2.21 -9.22 5.37
CA PRO A 105 -2.24 -7.89 4.84
C PRO A 105 -2.47 -7.89 3.32
N ASN A 106 -3.27 -6.94 2.84
CA ASN A 106 -3.61 -6.86 1.41
C ASN A 106 -3.56 -5.44 0.82
N TYR A 107 -3.41 -4.41 1.64
CA TYR A 107 -3.25 -3.03 1.18
C TYR A 107 -2.29 -2.25 2.09
N LEU A 108 -1.58 -1.28 1.52
CA LEU A 108 -0.64 -0.42 2.24
C LEU A 108 -0.82 1.04 1.80
N LEU A 109 -0.97 1.95 2.76
CA LEU A 109 -1.11 3.38 2.53
C LEU A 109 -0.22 4.14 3.52
N ARG A 110 0.39 5.24 3.08
CA ARG A 110 0.95 6.26 3.97
C ARG A 110 0.06 7.49 3.93
N ASP A 111 -0.34 7.98 5.11
CA ASP A 111 -1.12 9.21 5.21
C ASP A 111 -0.23 10.48 5.22
N GLU A 112 -0.86 11.64 5.26
CA GLU A 112 -0.15 12.93 5.23
C GLU A 112 0.68 13.18 6.49
N ASP A 113 0.33 12.59 7.63
CA ASP A 113 1.08 12.67 8.88
C ASP A 113 2.26 11.67 8.91
N GLY A 114 2.41 10.88 7.85
CA GLY A 114 3.47 9.89 7.71
C GLY A 114 3.19 8.56 8.41
N MET A 115 2.00 8.35 8.96
CA MET A 115 1.58 7.07 9.50
C MET A 115 1.33 6.07 8.38
N LEU A 116 1.65 4.81 8.64
CA LEU A 116 1.33 3.71 7.73
C LEU A 116 0.03 3.05 8.14
N TRP A 117 -0.77 2.72 7.14
CA TRP A 117 -2.02 2.00 7.27
C TRP A 117 -1.94 0.71 6.50
N VAL A 118 -2.09 -0.40 7.20
CA VAL A 118 -2.09 -1.75 6.63
C VAL A 118 -3.49 -2.28 6.63
N GLY A 119 -4.06 -2.47 5.44
CA GLY A 119 -5.34 -3.12 5.26
C GLY A 119 -5.20 -4.63 5.36
N PHE A 120 -6.15 -5.26 6.03
CA PHE A 120 -6.32 -6.72 6.09
C PHE A 120 -7.81 -7.07 6.00
N HIS A 121 -8.15 -8.34 5.86
CA HIS A 121 -9.55 -8.74 5.80
C HIS A 121 -10.29 -8.31 7.07
N GLY A 122 -11.30 -7.44 6.90
CA GLY A 122 -12.17 -6.96 7.97
C GLY A 122 -11.57 -5.89 8.88
N GLY A 123 -10.46 -5.24 8.50
CA GLY A 123 -9.90 -4.18 9.32
C GLY A 123 -8.68 -3.49 8.78
N VAL A 124 -8.15 -2.59 9.59
CA VAL A 124 -6.90 -1.87 9.32
C VAL A 124 -6.04 -1.79 10.57
N MET A 125 -4.73 -1.73 10.36
CA MET A 125 -3.72 -1.45 11.36
C MET A 125 -3.02 -0.14 11.00
N ARG A 126 -2.98 0.82 11.93
CA ARG A 126 -2.17 2.03 11.84
C ARG A 126 -0.83 1.80 12.55
N ILE A 127 0.26 2.15 11.91
CA ILE A 127 1.62 1.96 12.41
C ILE A 127 2.35 3.30 12.39
N ASN A 128 3.03 3.61 13.50
CA ASN A 128 4.03 4.68 13.52
C ASN A 128 5.37 4.12 13.02
N PRO A 129 5.90 4.59 11.86
CA PRO A 129 7.15 4.04 11.29
C PRO A 129 8.39 4.27 12.16
N GLN A 130 8.35 5.26 13.07
CA GLN A 130 9.51 5.67 13.89
C GLN A 130 9.77 4.73 15.07
N ASP A 131 8.71 4.29 15.75
CA ASP A 131 8.81 3.47 16.95
C ASP A 131 8.13 2.10 16.82
N SER A 132 7.50 1.82 15.67
CA SER A 132 6.69 0.64 15.41
C SER A 132 5.47 0.49 16.33
N GLY A 133 5.06 1.57 16.99
CA GLY A 133 3.80 1.64 17.72
C GLY A 133 2.62 1.37 16.79
N GLN A 134 1.69 0.50 17.22
CA GLN A 134 0.58 0.08 16.38
C GLN A 134 -0.76 0.15 17.09
N GLN A 135 -1.80 0.40 16.31
CA GLN A 135 -3.20 0.26 16.71
C GLN A 135 -3.97 -0.42 15.59
N SER A 136 -4.86 -1.33 15.90
CA SER A 136 -5.71 -1.97 14.89
C SER A 136 -7.17 -1.91 15.27
N ILE A 137 -8.02 -1.79 14.26
CA ILE A 137 -9.46 -1.93 14.38
C ILE A 137 -9.96 -2.95 13.38
N THR A 138 -11.04 -3.62 13.76
CA THR A 138 -11.79 -4.51 12.89
C THR A 138 -13.19 -3.96 12.67
N PHE A 139 -13.70 -4.10 11.45
CA PHE A 139 -15.04 -3.69 11.07
C PHE A 139 -15.71 -4.78 10.22
N GLY A 140 -16.85 -5.23 10.66
CA GLY A 140 -17.58 -6.33 10.01
C GLY A 140 -16.96 -7.71 10.22
N SER A 141 -17.45 -8.70 9.47
CA SER A 141 -16.89 -10.06 9.47
C SER A 141 -15.68 -10.16 8.54
N PHE A 142 -14.67 -10.93 8.93
CA PHE A 142 -13.45 -11.13 8.13
C PHE A 142 -13.73 -11.69 6.74
N SER A 143 -14.72 -12.57 6.60
CA SER A 143 -14.98 -13.32 5.38
C SER A 143 -15.46 -12.48 4.18
N ASN A 144 -15.92 -11.23 4.39
CA ASN A 144 -16.57 -10.44 3.35
C ASN A 144 -16.06 -8.99 3.26
N ASN A 145 -14.93 -8.65 3.88
CA ASN A 145 -14.42 -7.29 3.92
C ASN A 145 -12.95 -7.22 3.48
N GLU A 146 -12.65 -7.76 2.30
CA GLU A 146 -11.34 -7.53 1.68
C GLU A 146 -11.19 -6.04 1.33
N ILE A 147 -10.05 -5.45 1.71
CA ILE A 147 -9.72 -4.07 1.35
C ILE A 147 -9.38 -4.04 -0.14
N LEU A 148 -10.08 -3.21 -0.89
CA LEU A 148 -9.84 -3.03 -2.32
C LEU A 148 -9.01 -1.79 -2.61
N SER A 149 -9.22 -0.72 -1.84
CA SER A 149 -8.47 0.53 -1.95
C SER A 149 -8.58 1.36 -0.68
N MET A 150 -7.55 2.14 -0.39
CA MET A 150 -7.55 3.14 0.68
C MET A 150 -7.03 4.48 0.17
N THR A 151 -7.57 5.58 0.69
CA THR A 151 -7.05 6.93 0.45
C THR A 151 -7.16 7.77 1.71
N SER A 152 -6.17 8.65 1.93
CA SER A 152 -6.19 9.62 3.03
C SER A 152 -6.96 10.86 2.60
N VAL A 153 -7.87 11.31 3.44
CA VAL A 153 -8.75 12.46 3.19
C VAL A 153 -8.89 13.28 4.45
N LYS A 154 -8.12 14.33 4.59
CA LYS A 154 -8.14 15.18 5.79
C LYS A 154 -7.92 14.34 7.07
N GLU A 155 -8.84 14.38 8.02
CA GLU A 155 -8.75 13.63 9.29
C GLU A 155 -9.17 12.16 9.19
N HIS A 156 -9.45 11.65 8.00
CA HIS A 156 -10.02 10.32 7.79
C HIS A 156 -9.24 9.48 6.77
N ILE A 157 -9.33 8.16 6.94
CA ILE A 157 -8.99 7.20 5.91
C ILE A 157 -10.29 6.64 5.31
N TRP A 158 -10.44 6.80 4.02
CA TRP A 158 -11.53 6.21 3.26
C TRP A 158 -11.08 4.85 2.73
N ILE A 159 -11.90 3.84 2.95
CA ILE A 159 -11.56 2.45 2.72
C ILE A 159 -12.68 1.80 1.93
N SER A 160 -12.38 1.37 0.74
CA SER A 160 -13.29 0.56 -0.05
C SER A 160 -13.02 -0.91 0.21
N THR A 161 -14.09 -1.66 0.42
CA THR A 161 -14.05 -3.11 0.66
C THR A 161 -14.98 -3.85 -0.28
N THR A 162 -14.90 -5.17 -0.28
CA THR A 162 -15.87 -6.01 -1.00
C THR A 162 -17.31 -5.87 -0.47
N ASN A 163 -17.49 -5.26 0.70
CA ASN A 163 -18.79 -5.06 1.36
C ASN A 163 -19.08 -3.58 1.65
N GLY A 164 -18.69 -2.69 0.73
CA GLY A 164 -18.99 -1.27 0.79
C GLY A 164 -17.82 -0.38 1.21
N LEU A 165 -18.18 0.85 1.55
CA LEU A 165 -17.23 1.94 1.84
C LEU A 165 -17.22 2.22 3.35
N TRP A 166 -16.03 2.32 3.92
CA TRP A 166 -15.80 2.64 5.33
C TRP A 166 -14.99 3.92 5.46
N ILE A 167 -15.22 4.63 6.54
CA ILE A 167 -14.46 5.82 6.92
C ILE A 167 -13.92 5.60 8.32
N VAL A 168 -12.62 5.79 8.49
CA VAL A 168 -11.92 5.66 9.77
C VAL A 168 -11.35 7.01 10.16
N ASP A 169 -11.67 7.48 11.35
CA ASP A 169 -11.01 8.66 11.93
C ASP A 169 -9.56 8.32 12.28
N ARG A 170 -8.60 9.13 11.80
CA ARG A 170 -7.18 8.87 11.97
C ARG A 170 -6.68 8.98 13.41
N LYS A 171 -7.36 9.76 14.26
CA LYS A 171 -6.94 10.00 15.65
C LYS A 171 -7.60 9.02 16.60
N THR A 172 -8.93 8.89 16.51
CA THR A 172 -9.70 8.06 17.46
C THR A 172 -9.73 6.59 17.06
N MET A 173 -9.47 6.27 15.80
CA MET A 173 -9.64 4.95 15.20
C MET A 173 -11.10 4.49 15.13
N ASP A 174 -12.05 5.41 15.29
CA ASP A 174 -13.47 5.08 15.12
C ASP A 174 -13.77 4.82 13.64
N ALA A 175 -14.53 3.76 13.38
CA ALA A 175 -14.92 3.38 12.02
C ALA A 175 -16.43 3.46 11.82
N ARG A 176 -16.85 4.00 10.68
CA ARG A 176 -18.26 4.01 10.26
C ARG A 176 -18.40 3.54 8.82
N GLN A 177 -19.46 2.82 8.51
CA GLN A 177 -19.79 2.43 7.14
C GLN A 177 -20.64 3.51 6.48
N GLN A 178 -20.35 3.82 5.22
CA GLN A 178 -21.17 4.69 4.40
C GLN A 178 -22.30 3.90 3.73
N ASN A 179 -23.45 4.55 3.53
CA ASN A 179 -24.63 3.96 2.86
C ASN A 179 -24.42 3.78 1.33
N MET A 180 -23.37 3.07 0.97
CA MET A 180 -23.02 2.73 -0.42
C MET A 180 -22.73 1.21 -0.52
N THR A 181 -23.54 0.41 0.16
CA THR A 181 -23.32 -1.04 0.34
C THR A 181 -23.39 -1.86 -0.93
N ASP A 182 -24.07 -1.35 -1.97
CA ASP A 182 -24.32 -2.12 -3.21
C ASP A 182 -23.24 -1.89 -4.27
N LYS A 183 -22.25 -1.05 -4.00
CA LYS A 183 -21.20 -0.71 -4.98
C LYS A 183 -19.83 -1.16 -4.52
N ARG A 184 -19.09 -1.83 -5.41
CA ARG A 184 -17.69 -2.19 -5.21
C ARG A 184 -16.79 -1.20 -5.93
N PHE A 185 -16.09 -0.39 -5.15
CA PHE A 185 -15.06 0.51 -5.69
C PHE A 185 -13.71 -0.16 -5.53
N THR A 186 -13.02 -0.39 -6.63
CA THR A 186 -11.68 -1.01 -6.65
C THR A 186 -10.56 0.02 -6.58
N SER A 187 -10.90 1.30 -6.72
CA SER A 187 -9.96 2.41 -6.65
C SER A 187 -10.60 3.62 -5.99
N LEU A 188 -9.87 4.24 -5.07
CA LEU A 188 -10.20 5.52 -4.44
C LEU A 188 -9.06 6.50 -4.70
N PHE A 189 -9.41 7.73 -5.05
CA PHE A 189 -8.45 8.82 -5.21
C PHE A 189 -9.05 10.12 -4.65
N PHE A 190 -8.33 10.78 -3.77
CA PHE A 190 -8.67 12.11 -3.27
C PHE A 190 -7.86 13.16 -4.03
N ASP A 191 -8.53 14.12 -4.66
CA ASP A 191 -7.87 15.26 -5.27
C ASP A 191 -7.95 16.48 -4.31
N PRO A 192 -6.82 16.93 -3.74
CA PRO A 192 -6.82 18.06 -2.82
C PRO A 192 -7.11 19.40 -3.49
N LYS A 193 -7.12 19.48 -4.83
CA LYS A 193 -7.39 20.72 -5.56
C LYS A 193 -8.87 21.03 -5.64
N ASP A 194 -9.70 20.04 -5.87
CA ASP A 194 -11.16 20.18 -5.96
C ASP A 194 -11.90 19.59 -4.76
N GLU A 195 -11.14 19.00 -3.81
CA GLU A 195 -11.61 18.34 -2.59
C GLU A 195 -12.62 17.20 -2.86
N ASN A 196 -12.55 16.58 -4.02
CA ASN A 196 -13.40 15.45 -4.38
C ASN A 196 -12.68 14.12 -4.14
N ILE A 197 -13.48 13.10 -3.78
CA ILE A 197 -13.05 11.72 -3.75
C ILE A 197 -13.63 11.04 -4.99
N TYR A 198 -12.73 10.56 -5.84
CA TYR A 198 -13.07 9.82 -7.04
C TYR A 198 -13.10 8.33 -6.72
N LEU A 199 -14.18 7.67 -7.11
CA LEU A 199 -14.50 6.29 -6.81
C LEU A 199 -14.60 5.54 -8.14
N GLY A 200 -13.70 4.60 -8.40
CA GLY A 200 -13.70 3.76 -9.61
C GLY A 200 -14.03 2.31 -9.30
N GLY A 201 -14.82 1.68 -10.14
CA GLY A 201 -15.21 0.28 -9.98
C GLY A 201 -15.73 -0.33 -11.29
N ALA A 202 -16.07 -1.62 -11.23
CA ALA A 202 -16.59 -2.34 -12.41
C ALA A 202 -17.90 -1.75 -12.95
N ASP A 203 -18.71 -1.15 -12.06
CA ASP A 203 -20.01 -0.57 -12.41
C ASP A 203 -19.90 0.91 -12.84
N GLY A 204 -18.68 1.42 -13.08
CA GLY A 204 -18.40 2.77 -13.50
C GLY A 204 -17.63 3.58 -12.46
N PHE A 205 -17.85 4.91 -12.46
CA PHE A 205 -17.21 5.80 -11.49
C PHE A 205 -18.24 6.66 -10.74
N GLY A 206 -17.82 7.15 -9.59
CA GLY A 206 -18.57 8.12 -8.78
C GLY A 206 -17.66 9.20 -8.24
N ILE A 207 -18.28 10.27 -7.78
CA ILE A 207 -17.62 11.38 -7.08
C ILE A 207 -18.34 11.56 -5.75
N SER A 208 -17.57 11.65 -4.66
CA SER A 208 -18.06 11.97 -3.33
C SER A 208 -17.30 13.16 -2.77
N ARG A 209 -17.90 13.86 -1.83
CA ARG A 209 -17.23 14.91 -1.05
C ARG A 209 -17.03 14.48 0.38
N PRO A 210 -15.92 14.86 1.04
CA PRO A 210 -15.63 14.48 2.41
C PRO A 210 -16.70 14.91 3.42
N ASP A 211 -17.43 15.98 3.12
CA ASP A 211 -18.39 16.63 4.05
C ASP A 211 -19.83 16.09 3.89
N ILE A 212 -20.05 15.13 3.01
CA ILE A 212 -21.38 14.50 2.90
C ILE A 212 -21.53 13.48 4.03
N GLN A 213 -22.26 13.89 5.07
CA GLN A 213 -22.69 13.06 6.20
C GLN A 213 -23.72 12.02 5.78
#